data_c370b4db7079baf9d8a7698012a8b799
#
_entry.id   c370b4db7079baf9d8a7698012a8b799
#
_cell.length_a   1.000
_cell.length_b   1.000
_cell.length_c   1.000
_cell.angle_alpha   90.00
_cell.angle_beta   90.00
_cell.angle_gamma   90.00
#
_symmetry.space_group_name_H-M   'P 1'
#
loop_
_entity.id
_entity.type
_entity.pdbx_description
1 polymer ?
#
loop_
_entity_poly.entity_id
_entity_poly.type
_entity_poly.pdbx_seq_one_letter_code
_entity_poly.pdbx_strand_id
1 'polypeptide(L)'
;MIWENDNIKGKINSVKQEYDETKRKYYLKQIEYVDRKLAGLYQYIENNFEENEIVITLFADHGQGYLVRPEEEFLCDERTKIAFMTKGGGVSGKTEELISACDYTPIICKLAGIEYNYENTDASLPVVYGGEKEREFTVTESIHVGDPYQILLNGRDFTFYLKGIEKVTSECRVPLDTYEVKLSDKNGNILHDKDKINYYTKWCLDHIGSCRIYNN
;
A
#
# COMPACT_ATOMS: atom_id res chain seq x y z
N MET A 1 15.64 15.91 11.90
CA MET A 1 16.07 15.22 13.12
C MET A 1 16.26 13.76 12.73
N ILE A 2 17.50 13.39 12.45
CA ILE A 2 17.88 12.03 12.04
C ILE A 2 17.87 11.20 13.32
N TRP A 3 17.08 10.16 13.34
CA TRP A 3 17.09 9.19 14.43
C TRP A 3 18.29 8.27 14.25
N GLU A 4 19.42 8.61 14.84
CA GLU A 4 20.49 7.66 15.07
C GLU A 4 20.10 6.83 16.29
N ASN A 5 19.61 5.64 16.05
CA ASN A 5 19.39 4.67 17.11
C ASN A 5 20.40 3.54 16.98
N ASP A 6 21.52 3.68 17.70
CA ASP A 6 22.63 2.71 17.74
C ASP A 6 22.24 1.33 18.29
N ASN A 7 21.01 1.14 18.73
CA ASN A 7 20.49 -0.12 19.28
C ASN A 7 19.85 -1.08 18.25
N ILE A 8 19.89 -0.74 16.95
CA ILE A 8 19.30 -1.61 15.90
C ILE A 8 20.22 -2.75 15.46
N LYS A 9 21.48 -2.74 15.87
CA LYS A 9 22.42 -3.85 15.61
C LYS A 9 22.14 -5.02 16.56
N GLY A 10 21.15 -5.86 16.26
CA GLY A 10 21.04 -7.16 16.91
C GLY A 10 19.67 -7.74 17.19
N LYS A 11 18.59 -7.09 16.87
CA LYS A 11 17.23 -7.67 16.99
C LYS A 11 16.37 -7.27 15.80
N ILE A 12 16.55 -7.92 14.68
CA ILE A 12 15.45 -8.11 13.73
C ILE A 12 14.52 -9.15 14.38
N ASN A 13 13.84 -8.74 15.42
CA ASN A 13 12.74 -9.50 15.96
C ASN A 13 11.51 -9.03 15.20
N SER A 14 10.71 -9.95 14.73
CA SER A 14 9.46 -9.86 13.98
C SER A 14 8.88 -8.43 13.90
N VAL A 15 8.68 -7.94 12.69
CA VAL A 15 8.14 -6.59 12.42
C VAL A 15 6.69 -6.44 12.91
N LYS A 16 6.14 -7.43 13.60
CA LYS A 16 4.83 -7.36 14.23
C LYS A 16 4.86 -6.29 15.33
N GLN A 17 4.51 -5.06 14.96
CA GLN A 17 4.31 -3.99 15.95
C GLN A 17 3.13 -4.39 16.82
N GLU A 18 3.39 -4.44 18.11
CA GLU A 18 2.35 -4.66 19.09
C GLU A 18 1.41 -3.44 19.13
N TYR A 19 0.13 -3.70 19.44
CA TYR A 19 -0.85 -2.68 19.73
C TYR A 19 -0.33 -1.67 20.76
N ASP A 20 -0.24 -0.39 20.40
CA ASP A 20 0.31 0.68 21.22
C ASP A 20 -0.48 1.98 21.06
N GLU A 21 -1.48 2.16 21.92
CA GLU A 21 -2.29 3.38 21.93
C GLU A 21 -1.49 4.66 22.23
N THR A 22 -0.40 4.55 23.00
CA THR A 22 0.43 5.70 23.33
C THR A 22 1.17 6.20 22.10
N LYS A 23 1.78 5.30 21.34
CA LYS A 23 2.41 5.64 20.06
C LYS A 23 1.39 6.20 19.07
N ARG A 24 0.19 5.63 19.00
CA ARG A 24 -0.89 6.17 18.16
C ARG A 24 -1.24 7.61 18.51
N LYS A 25 -1.36 7.94 19.80
CA LYS A 25 -1.63 9.33 20.24
C LYS A 25 -0.52 10.30 19.83
N TYR A 26 0.75 9.88 19.94
CA TYR A 26 1.88 10.70 19.46
C TYR A 26 1.88 10.84 17.95
N TYR A 27 1.59 9.79 17.22
CA TYR A 27 1.47 9.81 15.76
C TYR A 27 0.40 10.79 15.29
N LEU A 28 -0.80 10.78 15.89
CA LEU A 28 -1.86 11.74 15.58
C LEU A 28 -1.43 13.19 15.85
N LYS A 29 -0.72 13.44 16.94
CA LYS A 29 -0.16 14.78 17.21
C LYS A 29 0.89 15.21 16.18
N GLN A 30 1.67 14.26 15.64
CA GLN A 30 2.60 14.56 14.55
C GLN A 30 1.84 14.91 13.27
N ILE A 31 0.76 14.19 12.94
CA ILE A 31 -0.11 14.54 11.80
C ILE A 31 -0.67 15.96 11.97
N GLU A 32 -1.23 16.30 13.12
CA GLU A 32 -1.72 17.66 13.41
C GLU A 32 -0.62 18.73 13.27
N TYR A 33 0.60 18.41 13.68
CA TYR A 33 1.73 19.33 13.50
C TYR A 33 2.11 19.51 12.04
N VAL A 34 2.17 18.42 11.25
CA VAL A 34 2.45 18.46 9.81
C VAL A 34 1.36 19.23 9.09
N ASP A 35 0.09 18.98 9.40
CA ASP A 35 -1.06 19.70 8.82
C ASP A 35 -0.95 21.21 9.03
N ARG A 36 -0.65 21.66 10.25
CA ARG A 36 -0.41 23.09 10.52
C ARG A 36 0.77 23.67 9.72
N LYS A 37 1.82 22.88 9.44
CA LYS A 37 2.95 23.32 8.62
C LYS A 37 2.58 23.40 7.15
N LEU A 38 1.81 22.42 6.66
CA LEU A 38 1.29 22.41 5.30
C LEU A 38 0.34 23.57 5.03
N ALA A 39 -0.46 24.00 6.01
CA ALA A 39 -1.34 25.16 5.87
C ALA A 39 -0.58 26.42 5.43
N GLY A 40 0.61 26.67 6.00
CA GLY A 40 1.45 27.80 5.58
C GLY A 40 1.99 27.66 4.14
N LEU A 41 2.33 26.44 3.73
CA LEU A 41 2.74 26.15 2.34
C LEU A 41 1.58 26.35 1.37
N TYR A 42 0.39 25.86 1.69
CA TYR A 42 -0.80 26.05 0.87
C TYR A 42 -1.15 27.55 0.72
N GLN A 43 -1.12 28.29 1.80
CA GLN A 43 -1.35 29.74 1.75
C GLN A 43 -0.32 30.46 0.87
N TYR A 44 0.96 30.06 0.94
CA TYR A 44 1.99 30.60 0.06
C TYR A 44 1.69 30.29 -1.41
N ILE A 45 1.33 29.03 -1.72
CA ILE A 45 0.99 28.61 -3.08
C ILE A 45 -0.22 29.39 -3.60
N GLU A 46 -1.30 29.48 -2.83
CA GLU A 46 -2.53 30.20 -3.21
C GLU A 46 -2.30 31.69 -3.46
N ASN A 47 -1.33 32.28 -2.77
CA ASN A 47 -1.01 33.70 -2.95
C ASN A 47 -0.06 34.01 -4.13
N ASN A 48 0.62 33.00 -4.68
CA ASN A 48 1.68 33.20 -5.67
C ASN A 48 1.45 32.50 -7.01
N PHE A 49 0.46 31.61 -7.11
CA PHE A 49 0.21 30.80 -8.30
C PHE A 49 -1.29 30.73 -8.60
N GLU A 50 -1.63 30.68 -9.87
CA GLU A 50 -2.99 30.39 -10.31
C GLU A 50 -3.32 28.90 -10.12
N GLU A 51 -4.58 28.57 -9.91
CA GLU A 51 -5.01 27.18 -9.62
C GLU A 51 -4.66 26.19 -10.74
N ASN A 52 -4.59 26.66 -11.98
CA ASN A 52 -4.25 25.87 -13.17
C ASN A 52 -2.74 25.72 -13.43
N GLU A 53 -1.91 26.42 -12.66
CA GLU A 53 -0.44 26.35 -12.82
C GLU A 53 0.21 25.28 -11.95
N ILE A 54 -0.51 24.76 -10.95
CA ILE A 54 0.04 23.87 -9.95
C ILE A 54 -0.84 22.63 -9.77
N VAL A 55 -0.17 21.50 -9.65
CA VAL A 55 -0.74 20.25 -9.12
C VAL A 55 -0.07 19.93 -7.80
N ILE A 56 -0.87 19.78 -6.75
CA ILE A 56 -0.40 19.35 -5.43
C ILE A 56 -0.91 17.93 -5.21
N THR A 57 0.01 17.02 -4.90
CA THR A 57 -0.32 15.64 -4.54
C THR A 57 0.20 15.34 -3.15
N LEU A 58 -0.67 14.90 -2.27
CA LEU A 58 -0.34 14.41 -0.94
C LEU A 58 -0.63 12.91 -0.86
N PHE A 59 0.36 12.12 -0.52
CA PHE A 59 0.22 10.67 -0.41
C PHE A 59 1.11 10.09 0.70
N ALA A 60 0.83 8.85 1.10
CA ALA A 60 1.68 8.08 2.00
C ALA A 60 2.31 6.91 1.24
N ASP A 61 3.51 6.50 1.65
CA ASP A 61 4.22 5.32 1.15
C ASP A 61 3.64 4.02 1.73
N HIS A 62 3.26 4.05 3.02
CA HIS A 62 2.60 2.95 3.71
C HIS A 62 1.82 3.49 4.92
N GLY A 63 0.94 2.65 5.46
CA GLY A 63 0.25 2.90 6.72
C GLY A 63 1.06 2.48 7.95
N GLN A 64 0.49 2.69 9.14
CA GLN A 64 1.09 2.34 10.44
C GLN A 64 0.18 1.40 11.22
N GLY A 65 0.73 0.29 11.69
CA GLY A 65 -0.02 -0.72 12.41
C GLY A 65 -0.07 -0.53 13.93
N TYR A 66 -0.27 0.68 14.43
CA TYR A 66 -0.30 0.95 15.88
C TYR A 66 -1.48 0.32 16.62
N LEU A 67 -2.55 -0.01 15.90
CA LEU A 67 -3.74 -0.63 16.45
C LEU A 67 -3.91 -2.09 16.02
N VAL A 68 -2.91 -2.66 15.35
CA VAL A 68 -2.95 -4.08 14.96
C VAL A 68 -2.85 -4.94 16.19
N ARG A 69 -3.88 -5.74 16.43
CA ARG A 69 -3.92 -6.69 17.52
C ARG A 69 -3.13 -7.96 17.16
N PRO A 70 -2.67 -8.73 18.16
CA PRO A 70 -1.93 -9.97 17.92
C PRO A 70 -2.66 -11.01 17.06
N GLU A 71 -4.00 -11.00 17.10
CA GLU A 71 -4.87 -11.89 16.32
C GLU A 71 -5.13 -11.43 14.88
N GLU A 72 -4.79 -10.17 14.55
CA GLU A 72 -4.97 -9.62 13.21
C GLU A 72 -3.79 -9.97 12.30
N GLU A 73 -4.09 -10.03 10.99
CA GLU A 73 -3.05 -10.25 9.99
C GLU A 73 -2.12 -9.03 9.90
N PHE A 74 -0.86 -9.28 9.56
CA PHE A 74 0.13 -8.20 9.45
C PHE A 74 -0.27 -7.16 8.39
N LEU A 75 -0.77 -7.61 7.22
CA LEU A 75 -1.27 -6.74 6.15
C LEU A 75 -2.75 -6.40 6.38
N CYS A 76 -3.00 -5.60 7.41
CA CYS A 76 -4.33 -5.09 7.75
C CYS A 76 -4.59 -3.71 7.13
N ASP A 77 -5.82 -3.24 7.25
CA ASP A 77 -6.27 -1.95 6.69
C ASP A 77 -5.39 -0.76 7.12
N GLU A 78 -4.98 -0.72 8.39
CA GLU A 78 -4.14 0.38 8.90
C GLU A 78 -2.76 0.44 8.25
N ARG A 79 -2.28 -0.66 7.67
CA ARG A 79 -0.99 -0.71 6.96
C ARG A 79 -1.13 -0.54 5.47
N THR A 80 -2.25 -0.99 4.90
CA THR A 80 -2.43 -1.12 3.45
C THR A 80 -3.30 -0.03 2.83
N LYS A 81 -4.20 0.59 3.62
CA LYS A 81 -5.00 1.74 3.18
C LYS A 81 -4.25 3.03 3.45
N ILE A 82 -3.77 3.65 2.39
CA ILE A 82 -2.98 4.87 2.43
C ILE A 82 -3.74 6.05 1.85
N ALA A 83 -3.43 7.25 2.34
CA ALA A 83 -4.02 8.47 1.82
C ALA A 83 -3.43 8.81 0.46
N PHE A 84 -4.30 9.22 -0.48
CA PHE A 84 -3.91 9.84 -1.74
C PHE A 84 -4.89 10.97 -2.06
N MET A 85 -4.38 12.18 -2.17
CA MET A 85 -5.16 13.38 -2.41
C MET A 85 -4.47 14.26 -3.44
N THR A 86 -5.25 14.85 -4.35
CA THR A 86 -4.74 15.79 -5.35
C THR A 86 -5.54 17.09 -5.33
N LYS A 87 -4.87 18.23 -5.57
CA LYS A 87 -5.47 19.52 -5.86
C LYS A 87 -4.87 20.07 -7.14
N GLY A 88 -5.69 20.66 -8.01
CA GLY A 88 -5.27 21.14 -9.34
C GLY A 88 -5.46 20.08 -10.44
N GLY A 89 -5.00 20.36 -11.64
CA GLY A 89 -5.13 19.46 -12.79
C GLY A 89 -6.57 19.21 -13.28
N GLY A 90 -7.53 20.05 -12.89
CA GLY A 90 -8.93 19.95 -13.32
C GLY A 90 -9.73 18.82 -12.68
N VAL A 91 -9.23 18.18 -11.63
CA VAL A 91 -9.93 17.12 -10.90
C VAL A 91 -10.57 17.63 -9.62
N SER A 92 -11.75 17.09 -9.28
CA SER A 92 -12.45 17.41 -8.04
C SER A 92 -13.34 16.23 -7.60
N GLY A 93 -13.62 16.15 -6.31
CA GLY A 93 -14.52 15.16 -5.73
C GLY A 93 -13.76 14.01 -5.04
N LYS A 94 -14.48 12.91 -4.76
CA LYS A 94 -13.98 11.69 -4.13
C LYS A 94 -14.26 10.51 -5.03
N THR A 95 -13.31 9.59 -5.14
CA THR A 95 -13.51 8.32 -5.82
C THR A 95 -13.39 7.16 -4.85
N GLU A 96 -14.12 6.08 -5.13
CA GLU A 96 -13.97 4.77 -4.47
C GLU A 96 -13.22 3.77 -5.38
N GLU A 97 -12.64 4.27 -6.48
CA GLU A 97 -11.82 3.46 -7.37
C GLU A 97 -10.55 2.99 -6.68
N LEU A 98 -10.12 1.78 -6.98
CA LEU A 98 -8.91 1.21 -6.41
C LEU A 98 -7.67 1.87 -7.03
N ILE A 99 -6.86 2.51 -6.20
CA ILE A 99 -5.61 3.16 -6.58
C ILE A 99 -4.47 2.48 -5.81
N SER A 100 -3.45 2.04 -6.53
CA SER A 100 -2.22 1.49 -5.96
C SER A 100 -1.14 2.57 -5.88
N ALA A 101 -0.16 2.40 -5.00
CA ALA A 101 1.01 3.28 -4.96
C ALA A 101 1.78 3.31 -6.30
N CYS A 102 1.74 2.23 -7.07
CA CYS A 102 2.31 2.17 -8.43
C CYS A 102 1.67 3.19 -9.38
N ASP A 103 0.40 3.57 -9.14
CA ASP A 103 -0.36 4.45 -10.01
C ASP A 103 -0.05 5.94 -9.77
N TYR A 104 0.68 6.29 -8.69
CA TYR A 104 0.94 7.69 -8.36
C TYR A 104 1.69 8.44 -9.45
N THR A 105 2.73 7.82 -10.02
CA THR A 105 3.52 8.45 -11.08
C THR A 105 2.69 8.73 -12.33
N PRO A 106 1.97 7.77 -12.93
CA PRO A 106 1.11 8.07 -14.09
C PRO A 106 0.01 9.10 -13.78
N ILE A 107 -0.58 9.07 -12.57
CA ILE A 107 -1.56 10.08 -12.16
C ILE A 107 -0.94 11.48 -12.12
N ILE A 108 0.20 11.64 -11.45
CA ILE A 108 0.90 12.92 -11.33
C ILE A 108 1.29 13.45 -12.71
N CYS A 109 1.86 12.59 -13.57
CA CYS A 109 2.23 12.97 -14.93
C CYS A 109 1.00 13.40 -15.74
N LYS A 110 -0.10 12.66 -15.65
CA LYS A 110 -1.37 13.01 -16.32
C LYS A 110 -1.89 14.37 -15.90
N LEU A 111 -1.92 14.65 -14.59
CA LEU A 111 -2.38 15.92 -14.03
C LEU A 111 -1.46 17.10 -14.40
N ALA A 112 -0.16 16.84 -14.53
CA ALA A 112 0.84 17.84 -14.96
C ALA A 112 0.93 18.00 -16.48
N GLY A 113 0.16 17.27 -17.28
CA GLY A 113 0.22 17.28 -18.74
C GLY A 113 1.51 16.70 -19.32
N ILE A 114 2.18 15.81 -18.57
CA ILE A 114 3.41 15.13 -18.97
C ILE A 114 3.06 13.78 -19.58
N GLU A 115 3.56 13.49 -20.76
CA GLU A 115 3.47 12.14 -21.34
C GLU A 115 4.34 11.17 -20.53
N TYR A 116 3.76 10.05 -20.11
CA TYR A 116 4.43 9.01 -19.35
C TYR A 116 4.05 7.63 -19.88
N ASN A 117 5.06 6.86 -20.29
CA ASN A 117 4.85 5.47 -20.67
C ASN A 117 5.03 4.56 -19.47
N TYR A 118 3.97 3.86 -19.08
CA TYR A 118 3.93 2.89 -17.99
C TYR A 118 3.65 1.45 -18.47
N GLU A 119 3.75 1.21 -19.78
CA GLU A 119 3.72 -0.14 -20.35
C GLU A 119 4.81 -1.01 -19.68
N ASN A 120 4.48 -2.27 -19.43
CA ASN A 120 5.34 -3.24 -18.74
C ASN A 120 5.63 -2.90 -17.26
N THR A 121 4.78 -2.13 -16.63
CA THR A 121 4.75 -1.90 -15.18
C THR A 121 3.43 -2.37 -14.58
N ASP A 122 3.36 -2.51 -13.25
CA ASP A 122 2.11 -2.79 -12.54
C ASP A 122 1.22 -1.54 -12.37
N ALA A 123 1.69 -0.39 -12.85
CA ALA A 123 0.95 0.85 -12.81
C ALA A 123 -0.20 0.87 -13.81
N SER A 124 -1.29 1.52 -13.42
CA SER A 124 -2.41 1.83 -14.32
C SER A 124 -2.90 3.25 -14.06
N LEU A 125 -3.46 3.87 -15.09
CA LEU A 125 -4.15 5.14 -14.89
C LEU A 125 -5.61 4.86 -14.50
N PRO A 126 -6.07 5.27 -13.30
CA PRO A 126 -7.46 5.09 -12.90
C PRO A 126 -8.44 5.81 -13.82
N VAL A 127 -9.67 5.31 -13.92
CA VAL A 127 -10.68 5.88 -14.84
C VAL A 127 -11.00 7.33 -14.49
N VAL A 128 -11.03 7.68 -13.20
CA VAL A 128 -11.23 9.07 -12.76
C VAL A 128 -10.16 10.04 -13.26
N TYR A 129 -8.99 9.53 -13.64
CA TYR A 129 -7.90 10.31 -14.25
C TYR A 129 -7.77 10.07 -15.77
N GLY A 130 -8.76 9.42 -16.39
CA GLY A 130 -8.82 9.17 -17.82
C GLY A 130 -8.24 7.84 -18.28
N GLY A 131 -8.09 6.86 -17.38
CA GLY A 131 -7.76 5.48 -17.69
C GLY A 131 -8.93 4.75 -18.38
N GLU A 132 -8.63 3.59 -18.98
CA GLU A 132 -9.61 2.82 -19.76
C GLU A 132 -10.48 1.89 -18.90
N LYS A 133 -9.95 1.40 -17.81
CA LYS A 133 -10.64 0.42 -16.94
C LYS A 133 -10.21 0.54 -15.49
N GLU A 134 -11.11 0.18 -14.60
CA GLU A 134 -10.81 0.05 -13.18
C GLU A 134 -9.90 -1.16 -12.92
N ARG A 135 -9.08 -1.04 -11.90
CA ARG A 135 -8.24 -2.12 -11.37
C ARG A 135 -9.13 -3.14 -10.63
N GLU A 136 -8.91 -4.42 -10.84
CA GLU A 136 -9.63 -5.49 -10.15
C GLU A 136 -9.29 -5.54 -8.67
N PHE A 137 -7.99 -5.42 -8.34
CA PHE A 137 -7.47 -5.39 -6.97
C PHE A 137 -6.13 -4.63 -6.90
N THR A 138 -5.79 -4.17 -5.72
CA THR A 138 -4.43 -3.70 -5.38
C THR A 138 -3.64 -4.82 -4.72
N VAL A 139 -2.31 -4.75 -4.82
CA VAL A 139 -1.39 -5.73 -4.25
C VAL A 139 -0.57 -5.08 -3.15
N THR A 140 -0.46 -5.76 -2.02
CA THR A 140 0.46 -5.38 -0.94
C THR A 140 1.22 -6.61 -0.48
N GLU A 141 2.54 -6.48 -0.35
CA GLU A 141 3.43 -7.57 0.03
C GLU A 141 4.21 -7.21 1.29
N SER A 142 4.55 -8.24 2.05
CA SER A 142 5.48 -8.15 3.17
C SER A 142 6.56 -9.21 3.04
N ILE A 143 7.80 -8.75 2.83
CA ILE A 143 8.98 -9.60 2.66
C ILE A 143 10.03 -9.15 3.66
N HIS A 144 10.12 -9.89 4.77
CA HIS A 144 11.13 -9.63 5.80
C HIS A 144 11.87 -10.92 6.12
N VAL A 145 13.18 -10.87 6.10
CA VAL A 145 14.02 -12.01 6.52
C VAL A 145 13.66 -12.43 7.94
N GLY A 146 13.37 -13.70 8.12
CA GLY A 146 12.98 -14.27 9.41
C GLY A 146 11.49 -14.27 9.71
N ASP A 147 10.66 -13.65 8.85
CA ASP A 147 9.20 -13.70 8.90
C ASP A 147 8.62 -14.49 7.70
N PRO A 148 7.41 -15.08 7.81
CA PRO A 148 6.72 -15.64 6.67
C PRO A 148 6.42 -14.57 5.62
N TYR A 149 6.57 -14.91 4.34
CA TYR A 149 6.08 -14.07 3.25
C TYR A 149 4.56 -13.92 3.31
N GLN A 150 4.08 -12.73 2.99
CA GLN A 150 2.65 -12.42 2.99
C GLN A 150 2.30 -11.55 1.79
N ILE A 151 1.18 -11.85 1.14
CA ILE A 151 0.62 -11.03 0.07
C ILE A 151 -0.89 -10.87 0.28
N LEU A 152 -1.36 -9.64 0.09
CA LEU A 152 -2.77 -9.27 0.15
C LEU A 152 -3.21 -8.71 -1.19
N LEU A 153 -4.24 -9.31 -1.78
CA LEU A 153 -5.02 -8.74 -2.87
C LEU A 153 -6.25 -8.05 -2.28
N ASN A 154 -6.36 -6.75 -2.50
CA ASN A 154 -7.46 -5.96 -1.97
C ASN A 154 -8.35 -5.47 -3.12
N GLY A 155 -9.43 -6.20 -3.42
CA GLY A 155 -10.43 -5.87 -4.42
C GLY A 155 -11.51 -4.92 -3.88
N ARG A 156 -12.50 -4.56 -4.70
CA ARG A 156 -13.63 -3.70 -4.27
C ARG A 156 -14.49 -4.40 -3.20
N ASP A 157 -14.84 -5.67 -3.42
CA ASP A 157 -15.79 -6.41 -2.58
C ASP A 157 -15.16 -7.57 -1.81
N PHE A 158 -13.84 -7.78 -1.95
CA PHE A 158 -13.13 -8.89 -1.33
C PHE A 158 -11.73 -8.49 -0.87
N THR A 159 -11.19 -9.34 0.00
CA THR A 159 -9.77 -9.41 0.29
C THR A 159 -9.32 -10.86 0.14
N PHE A 160 -8.19 -11.08 -0.54
CA PHE A 160 -7.55 -12.38 -0.62
C PHE A 160 -6.15 -12.29 -0.01
N TYR A 161 -5.86 -13.16 0.92
CA TYR A 161 -4.62 -13.20 1.68
C TYR A 161 -3.92 -14.54 1.48
N LEU A 162 -2.65 -14.52 1.12
CA LEU A 162 -1.79 -15.69 1.09
C LEU A 162 -0.60 -15.46 2.00
N LYS A 163 -0.27 -16.46 2.83
CA LYS A 163 0.84 -16.42 3.77
C LYS A 163 1.62 -17.70 3.68
N GLY A 164 2.92 -17.61 3.44
CA GLY A 164 3.84 -18.72 3.57
C GLY A 164 3.88 -19.26 5.00
N ILE A 165 4.12 -20.53 5.17
CA ILE A 165 4.30 -21.13 6.51
C ILE A 165 5.75 -20.98 6.95
N GLU A 166 6.68 -21.18 6.03
CA GLU A 166 8.10 -21.04 6.29
C GLU A 166 8.55 -19.58 6.22
N LYS A 167 9.65 -19.28 6.88
CA LYS A 167 10.23 -17.94 6.97
C LYS A 167 11.07 -17.63 5.73
N VAL A 168 11.04 -16.36 5.31
CA VAL A 168 11.97 -15.83 4.30
C VAL A 168 13.39 -16.01 4.79
N THR A 169 14.25 -16.58 3.95
CA THR A 169 15.65 -16.92 4.31
C THR A 169 16.54 -15.66 4.35
N SER A 170 17.73 -15.80 4.89
CA SER A 170 18.75 -14.73 4.92
C SER A 170 19.18 -14.29 3.51
N GLU A 171 19.05 -15.16 2.51
CA GLU A 171 19.29 -14.87 1.09
C GLU A 171 18.05 -14.27 0.39
N CYS A 172 17.05 -13.87 1.16
CA CYS A 172 15.76 -13.34 0.63
C CYS A 172 14.98 -14.33 -0.24
N ARG A 173 15.17 -15.64 -0.05
CA ARG A 173 14.31 -16.65 -0.71
C ARG A 173 12.98 -16.74 0.02
N VAL A 174 11.93 -16.78 -0.78
CA VAL A 174 10.55 -16.94 -0.31
C VAL A 174 10.13 -18.40 -0.48
N PRO A 175 10.11 -19.23 0.59
CA PRO A 175 9.63 -20.60 0.49
C PRO A 175 8.11 -20.60 0.42
N LEU A 176 7.55 -21.15 -0.65
CA LEU A 176 6.10 -21.25 -0.90
C LEU A 176 5.66 -22.69 -1.22
N ASP A 177 6.42 -23.69 -0.79
CA ASP A 177 6.00 -25.08 -0.88
C ASP A 177 4.75 -25.36 -0.02
N THR A 178 4.61 -24.59 1.06
CA THR A 178 3.46 -24.62 1.96
C THR A 178 2.99 -23.20 2.29
N TYR A 179 1.69 -22.98 2.18
CA TYR A 179 1.06 -21.67 2.46
C TYR A 179 -0.37 -21.84 2.95
N GLU A 180 -0.88 -20.80 3.58
CA GLU A 180 -2.27 -20.64 3.96
C GLU A 180 -2.92 -19.57 3.09
N VAL A 181 -4.21 -19.74 2.77
CA VAL A 181 -4.99 -18.75 2.02
C VAL A 181 -6.29 -18.42 2.73
N LYS A 182 -6.73 -17.19 2.59
CA LYS A 182 -7.99 -16.71 3.14
C LYS A 182 -8.65 -15.77 2.13
N LEU A 183 -9.87 -16.08 1.72
CA LEU A 183 -10.72 -15.18 0.96
C LEU A 183 -11.82 -14.66 1.88
N SER A 184 -12.04 -13.36 1.94
CA SER A 184 -13.10 -12.74 2.76
C SER A 184 -13.80 -11.61 2.02
N ASP A 185 -15.02 -11.30 2.43
CA ASP A 185 -15.70 -10.07 2.04
C ASP A 185 -15.15 -8.85 2.81
N LYS A 186 -15.68 -7.65 2.52
CA LYS A 186 -15.26 -6.41 3.21
C LYS A 186 -15.70 -6.31 4.67
N ASN A 187 -16.55 -7.19 5.12
CA ASN A 187 -16.97 -7.31 6.53
C ASN A 187 -16.11 -8.32 7.31
N GLY A 188 -15.16 -8.99 6.62
CA GLY A 188 -14.30 -10.00 7.21
C GLY A 188 -14.91 -11.41 7.24
N ASN A 189 -16.09 -11.62 6.65
CA ASN A 189 -16.71 -12.95 6.56
C ASN A 189 -15.92 -13.82 5.57
N ILE A 190 -15.60 -15.04 5.98
CA ILE A 190 -14.86 -15.99 5.14
C ILE A 190 -15.74 -16.46 4.01
N LEU A 191 -15.20 -16.41 2.79
CA LEU A 191 -15.85 -16.89 1.57
C LEU A 191 -15.22 -18.24 1.16
N HIS A 192 -16.07 -19.20 0.83
CA HIS A 192 -15.65 -20.56 0.42
C HIS A 192 -15.78 -20.80 -1.09
N ASP A 193 -15.56 -19.76 -1.89
CA ASP A 193 -15.58 -19.83 -3.36
C ASP A 193 -14.25 -20.47 -3.85
N LYS A 194 -14.30 -21.75 -4.18
CA LYS A 194 -13.12 -22.53 -4.59
C LYS A 194 -12.50 -22.00 -5.89
N ASP A 195 -13.32 -21.53 -6.82
CA ASP A 195 -12.83 -21.08 -8.12
C ASP A 195 -12.05 -19.76 -7.96
N LYS A 196 -12.59 -18.83 -7.19
CA LYS A 196 -11.88 -17.59 -6.85
C LYS A 196 -10.63 -17.84 -6.02
N ILE A 197 -10.69 -18.73 -5.03
CA ILE A 197 -9.52 -19.09 -4.22
C ILE A 197 -8.41 -19.65 -5.12
N ASN A 198 -8.74 -20.56 -6.03
CA ASN A 198 -7.77 -21.14 -6.96
C ASN A 198 -7.19 -20.08 -7.92
N TYR A 199 -8.05 -19.19 -8.45
CA TYR A 199 -7.64 -18.11 -9.34
C TYR A 199 -6.65 -17.15 -8.65
N TYR A 200 -6.99 -16.62 -7.48
CA TYR A 200 -6.12 -15.69 -6.76
C TYR A 200 -4.86 -16.36 -6.20
N THR A 201 -4.94 -17.61 -5.77
CA THR A 201 -3.76 -18.38 -5.37
C THR A 201 -2.79 -18.50 -6.53
N LYS A 202 -3.27 -18.95 -7.70
CA LYS A 202 -2.45 -19.04 -8.89
C LYS A 202 -1.84 -17.70 -9.27
N TRP A 203 -2.63 -16.63 -9.25
CA TRP A 203 -2.16 -15.28 -9.55
C TRP A 203 -1.00 -14.87 -8.62
N CYS A 204 -1.15 -15.09 -7.30
CA CYS A 204 -0.10 -14.76 -6.32
C CYS A 204 1.19 -15.56 -6.58
N LEU A 205 1.07 -16.86 -6.85
CA LEU A 205 2.23 -17.71 -7.11
C LEU A 205 2.94 -17.33 -8.42
N ASP A 206 2.18 -16.99 -9.47
CA ASP A 206 2.71 -16.52 -10.75
C ASP A 206 3.40 -15.14 -10.59
N HIS A 207 2.80 -14.25 -9.79
CA HIS A 207 3.36 -12.93 -9.49
C HIS A 207 4.71 -13.04 -8.78
N ILE A 208 4.80 -13.84 -7.73
CA ILE A 208 6.05 -14.09 -7.00
C ILE A 208 7.09 -14.77 -7.90
N GLY A 209 6.67 -15.76 -8.71
CA GLY A 209 7.54 -16.45 -9.65
C GLY A 209 8.11 -15.56 -10.75
N SER A 210 7.41 -14.49 -11.11
CA SER A 210 7.87 -13.50 -12.09
C SER A 210 8.90 -12.51 -11.51
N CYS A 211 8.92 -12.33 -10.19
CA CYS A 211 9.87 -11.47 -9.50
C CYS A 211 11.23 -12.17 -9.41
N ARG A 212 12.15 -11.87 -10.34
CA ARG A 212 13.48 -12.49 -10.43
C ARG A 212 14.33 -12.40 -9.16
N ILE A 213 13.97 -11.52 -8.23
CA ILE A 213 14.66 -11.34 -6.94
C ILE A 213 14.47 -12.55 -6.02
N TYR A 214 13.42 -13.35 -6.24
CA TYR A 214 13.03 -14.45 -5.34
C TYR A 214 13.43 -15.85 -5.83
N ASN A 215 13.93 -15.96 -7.06
CA ASN A 215 14.17 -17.25 -7.73
C ASN A 215 15.67 -17.62 -7.89
N ASN A 216 16.59 -16.94 -7.19
CA ASN A 216 18.03 -17.26 -7.24
C ASN A 216 18.53 -17.90 -5.95
#